data_9355e4082bd740dd9c5e30bb18fcadcb
#
_entry.id   9355e4082bd740dd9c5e30bb18fcadcb
#
_cell.length_a   1.000
_cell.length_b   1.000
_cell.length_c   1.000
_cell.angle_alpha   90.00
_cell.angle_beta   90.00
_cell.angle_gamma   90.00
#
_symmetry.space_group_name_H-M   'P 1'
#
loop_
_entity.id
_entity.type
_entity.pdbx_description
1 polymer ?
#
loop_
_entity_poly.entity_id
_entity_poly.type
_entity_poly.pdbx_seq_one_letter_code
_entity_poly.pdbx_strand_id
1 'polypeptide(L)'
;MKETTMETRFRGEYNSPNNLTDFFLNPANYTFRDFSVVFGNDVAKSIYKELYKPTTSHNSFRQIFPVKILTDQFTKKYAFELSDKRQIETVIIKRRTGNTICLSTQVGCPVQCRFCKSGENGLIRNLSTAEIIQQFLFTNEKINRIVFMGI
;
A
#
# COMPACT_ATOMS: atom_id res chain seq x y z
N MET A 1 11.19 -40.20 -8.80
CA MET A 1 11.31 -38.93 -8.06
C MET A 1 10.69 -37.86 -8.95
N LYS A 2 9.53 -37.31 -8.58
CA LYS A 2 8.83 -36.26 -9.33
C LYS A 2 9.24 -34.93 -8.70
N GLU A 3 9.92 -34.07 -9.46
CA GLU A 3 10.18 -32.69 -9.09
C GLU A 3 8.85 -31.95 -8.97
N THR A 4 8.51 -31.57 -7.74
CA THR A 4 7.38 -30.71 -7.47
C THR A 4 7.89 -29.28 -7.56
N THR A 5 7.76 -28.69 -8.73
CA THR A 5 8.09 -27.29 -8.98
C THR A 5 7.22 -26.39 -8.11
N MET A 6 7.85 -25.40 -7.50
CA MET A 6 7.28 -24.40 -6.56
C MET A 6 6.25 -23.44 -7.21
N GLU A 7 5.89 -23.68 -8.47
CA GLU A 7 5.01 -22.82 -9.29
C GLU A 7 3.50 -22.98 -9.04
N THR A 8 3.08 -23.97 -8.25
CA THR A 8 1.64 -24.28 -8.11
C THR A 8 0.95 -23.64 -6.91
N ARG A 9 1.66 -22.82 -6.09
CA ARG A 9 1.06 -22.26 -4.85
C ARG A 9 0.49 -20.84 -4.94
N PHE A 10 0.60 -20.14 -6.07
CA PHE A 10 0.07 -18.79 -6.26
C PHE A 10 -0.82 -18.64 -7.50
N ARG A 11 -1.61 -19.66 -7.81
CA ARG A 11 -2.76 -19.48 -8.70
C ARG A 11 -3.96 -19.01 -7.86
N GLY A 12 -3.88 -17.77 -7.36
CA GLY A 12 -5.09 -16.99 -7.19
C GLY A 12 -5.70 -16.84 -8.60
N GLU A 13 -6.99 -17.13 -8.72
CA GLU A 13 -7.71 -16.96 -9.98
C GLU A 13 -7.43 -15.56 -10.51
N TYR A 14 -6.86 -15.49 -11.72
CA TYR A 14 -6.63 -14.25 -12.43
C TYR A 14 -8.00 -13.72 -12.83
N ASN A 15 -8.56 -12.87 -12.01
CA ASN A 15 -9.69 -12.07 -12.38
C ASN A 15 -9.18 -10.97 -13.31
N SER A 16 -9.37 -11.14 -14.62
CA SER A 16 -9.26 -10.04 -15.57
C SER A 16 -10.09 -8.87 -15.03
N PRO A 17 -9.68 -7.60 -15.24
CA PRO A 17 -10.42 -6.45 -14.72
C PRO A 17 -11.87 -6.51 -15.20
N ASN A 18 -12.76 -6.93 -14.29
CA ASN A 18 -14.18 -7.10 -14.58
C ASN A 18 -14.88 -5.75 -14.85
N ASN A 19 -14.17 -4.65 -14.55
CA ASN A 19 -14.69 -3.30 -14.74
C ASN A 19 -13.53 -2.36 -15.13
N LEU A 20 -13.53 -1.92 -16.39
CA LEU A 20 -12.57 -0.94 -16.89
C LEU A 20 -12.61 0.37 -16.10
N THR A 21 -13.74 0.74 -15.53
CA THR A 21 -13.87 1.94 -14.70
C THR A 21 -13.03 1.82 -13.43
N ASP A 22 -13.08 0.68 -12.73
CA ASP A 22 -12.23 0.44 -11.55
C ASP A 22 -10.75 0.40 -11.93
N PHE A 23 -10.42 -0.18 -13.07
CA PHE A 23 -9.06 -0.22 -13.60
C PHE A 23 -8.46 1.19 -13.78
N PHE A 24 -9.23 2.15 -14.27
CA PHE A 24 -8.79 3.54 -14.44
C PHE A 24 -8.82 4.34 -13.14
N LEU A 25 -9.77 4.07 -12.26
CA LEU A 25 -9.89 4.79 -10.98
C LEU A 25 -8.89 4.29 -9.94
N ASN A 26 -8.56 3.00 -9.96
CA ASN A 26 -7.73 2.33 -8.96
C ASN A 26 -6.57 1.53 -9.59
N PRO A 27 -5.73 2.12 -10.45
CA PRO A 27 -4.74 1.39 -11.23
C PRO A 27 -3.70 0.67 -10.37
N ALA A 28 -3.41 1.15 -9.15
CA ALA A 28 -2.46 0.49 -8.25
C ALA A 28 -2.97 -0.82 -7.63
N ASN A 29 -4.24 -1.18 -7.84
CA ASN A 29 -4.78 -2.48 -7.46
C ASN A 29 -4.48 -3.58 -8.49
N TYR A 30 -3.94 -3.22 -9.65
CA TYR A 30 -3.69 -4.11 -10.77
C TYR A 30 -2.21 -4.37 -10.98
N THR A 31 -1.87 -5.54 -11.50
CA THR A 31 -0.48 -5.93 -11.76
C THR A 31 0.03 -5.38 -13.09
N PHE A 32 1.35 -5.40 -13.28
CA PHE A 32 1.96 -5.07 -14.58
C PHE A 32 1.38 -5.93 -15.71
N ARG A 33 1.08 -7.21 -15.43
CA ARG A 33 0.48 -8.12 -16.41
C ARG A 33 -0.90 -7.66 -16.84
N ASP A 34 -1.71 -7.16 -15.92
CA ASP A 34 -3.05 -6.63 -16.23
C ASP A 34 -2.95 -5.46 -17.21
N PHE A 35 -2.03 -4.51 -16.94
CA PHE A 35 -1.76 -3.40 -17.85
C PHE A 35 -1.22 -3.87 -19.21
N SER A 36 -0.34 -4.88 -19.20
CA SER A 36 0.24 -5.40 -20.45
C SER A 36 -0.79 -6.06 -21.35
N VAL A 37 -1.77 -6.75 -20.77
CA VAL A 37 -2.87 -7.38 -21.51
C VAL A 37 -3.78 -6.32 -22.16
N VAL A 38 -4.05 -5.22 -21.45
CA VAL A 38 -4.97 -4.18 -21.94
C VAL A 38 -4.29 -3.21 -22.91
N PHE A 39 -3.06 -2.79 -22.64
CA PHE A 39 -2.40 -1.68 -23.35
C PHE A 39 -1.13 -2.09 -24.10
N GLY A 40 -0.68 -3.34 -24.00
CA GLY A 40 0.62 -3.78 -24.49
C GLY A 40 1.78 -3.40 -23.55
N ASN A 41 2.92 -4.07 -23.73
CA ASN A 41 4.05 -4.01 -22.79
C ASN A 41 4.68 -2.61 -22.63
N ASP A 42 4.81 -1.84 -23.71
CA ASP A 42 5.52 -0.55 -23.65
C ASP A 42 4.68 0.51 -22.94
N VAL A 43 3.37 0.55 -23.23
CA VAL A 43 2.44 1.44 -22.53
C VAL A 43 2.30 1.03 -21.07
N ALA A 44 2.23 -0.26 -20.77
CA ALA A 44 2.21 -0.78 -19.41
C ALA A 44 3.44 -0.35 -18.59
N LYS A 45 4.65 -0.42 -19.18
CA LYS A 45 5.88 0.07 -18.52
C LYS A 45 5.81 1.55 -18.18
N SER A 46 5.31 2.36 -19.10
CA SER A 46 5.17 3.81 -18.89
C SER A 46 4.17 4.12 -17.77
N ILE A 47 3.01 3.47 -17.79
CA ILE A 47 1.99 3.63 -16.74
C ILE A 47 2.54 3.19 -15.37
N TYR A 48 3.17 2.02 -15.30
CA TYR A 48 3.76 1.52 -14.05
C TYR A 48 4.84 2.45 -13.50
N LYS A 49 5.69 2.98 -14.37
CA LYS A 49 6.73 3.93 -13.97
C LYS A 49 6.13 5.19 -13.34
N GLU A 50 5.03 5.70 -13.89
CA GLU A 50 4.34 6.88 -13.34
C GLU A 50 3.56 6.55 -12.06
N LEU A 51 2.90 5.40 -11.97
CA LEU A 51 2.15 4.98 -10.78
C LEU A 51 3.03 4.85 -9.53
N TYR A 52 4.24 4.31 -9.72
CA TYR A 52 5.16 4.03 -8.61
C TYR A 52 6.28 5.06 -8.47
N LYS A 53 6.20 6.17 -9.17
CA LYS A 53 7.10 7.30 -9.00
C LYS A 53 6.80 8.01 -7.69
N PRO A 54 7.80 8.26 -6.84
CA PRO A 54 7.61 9.09 -5.66
C PRO A 54 7.10 10.46 -6.10
N THR A 55 5.89 10.83 -5.70
CA THR A 55 5.29 12.09 -6.14
C THR A 55 4.96 12.99 -4.98
N THR A 56 5.50 14.19 -5.05
CA THR A 56 5.10 15.36 -4.26
C THR A 56 3.91 16.10 -4.89
N SER A 57 3.49 15.75 -6.11
CA SER A 57 2.47 16.50 -6.86
C SER A 57 1.29 15.62 -7.30
N HIS A 58 0.11 16.22 -7.25
CA HIS A 58 -1.22 15.82 -7.76
C HIS A 58 -1.25 14.56 -8.63
N ASN A 59 -1.28 13.40 -7.99
CA ASN A 59 -1.61 12.16 -8.68
C ASN A 59 -3.14 12.00 -8.63
N SER A 60 -3.79 11.97 -9.78
CA SER A 60 -5.24 11.77 -9.93
C SER A 60 -5.75 10.47 -9.31
N PHE A 61 -4.83 9.54 -8.98
CA PHE A 61 -5.12 8.24 -8.40
C PHE A 61 -4.93 8.18 -6.87
N ARG A 62 -4.87 9.34 -6.20
CA ARG A 62 -4.63 9.39 -4.76
C ARG A 62 -5.86 8.92 -3.99
N GLN A 63 -5.70 7.86 -3.19
CA GLN A 63 -6.74 7.30 -2.31
C GLN A 63 -6.52 7.63 -0.84
N ILE A 64 -5.34 8.15 -0.49
CA ILE A 64 -5.00 8.53 0.89
C ILE A 64 -4.52 9.98 0.95
N PHE A 65 -4.89 10.67 2.02
CA PHE A 65 -4.54 12.08 2.22
C PHE A 65 -3.87 12.26 3.58
N PRO A 66 -2.69 12.90 3.67
CA PRO A 66 -2.08 13.17 4.96
C PRO A 66 -2.90 14.21 5.72
N VAL A 67 -3.34 13.86 6.90
CA VAL A 67 -4.07 14.77 7.80
C VAL A 67 -3.19 15.27 8.94
N LYS A 68 -2.13 14.51 9.27
CA LYS A 68 -1.19 14.92 10.32
C LYS A 68 0.17 14.27 10.10
N ILE A 69 1.23 15.04 10.37
CA ILE A 69 2.61 14.54 10.38
C ILE A 69 3.24 14.97 11.70
N LEU A 70 3.75 14.01 12.44
CA LEU A 70 4.52 14.22 13.67
C LEU A 70 5.95 13.76 13.43
N THR A 71 6.90 14.57 13.81
CA THR A 71 8.34 14.27 13.63
C THR A 71 9.08 14.49 14.93
N ASP A 72 9.88 13.52 15.32
CA ASP A 72 10.90 13.66 16.34
C ASP A 72 12.29 13.27 15.79
N GLN A 73 13.27 13.12 16.68
CA GLN A 73 14.65 12.81 16.31
C GLN A 73 14.78 11.47 15.57
N PHE A 74 14.00 10.46 15.95
CA PHE A 74 14.14 9.09 15.49
C PHE A 74 12.95 8.57 14.71
N THR A 75 11.81 9.25 14.77
CA THR A 75 10.59 8.78 14.15
C THR A 75 9.88 9.89 13.37
N LYS A 76 9.17 9.48 12.34
CA LYS A 76 8.23 10.34 11.62
C LYS A 76 6.94 9.57 11.41
N LYS A 77 5.87 10.06 12.02
CA LYS A 77 4.56 9.43 11.98
C LYS A 77 3.64 10.23 11.08
N TYR A 78 3.00 9.54 10.17
CA TYR A 78 1.96 10.07 9.30
C TYR A 78 0.62 9.50 9.71
N ALA A 79 -0.39 10.34 9.81
CA ALA A 79 -1.78 9.94 9.82
C ALA A 79 -2.37 10.26 8.44
N PHE A 80 -2.97 9.26 7.80
CA PHE A 80 -3.63 9.40 6.51
C PHE A 80 -5.13 9.19 6.66
N GLU A 81 -5.91 10.02 5.98
CA GLU A 81 -7.34 9.82 5.78
C GLU A 81 -7.56 9.04 4.48
N LEU A 82 -8.41 8.04 4.54
CA LEU A 82 -8.85 7.21 3.41
C LEU A 82 -10.08 7.82 2.74
N SER A 83 -10.45 7.32 1.58
CA SER A 83 -11.65 7.77 0.84
C SER A 83 -12.96 7.59 1.63
N ASP A 84 -13.01 6.59 2.51
CA ASP A 84 -14.14 6.31 3.41
C ASP A 84 -14.09 7.08 4.75
N LYS A 85 -13.25 8.14 4.83
CA LYS A 85 -13.05 9.00 6.00
C LYS A 85 -12.41 8.33 7.21
N ARG A 86 -11.98 7.11 7.09
CA ARG A 86 -11.22 6.40 8.14
C ARG A 86 -9.76 6.82 8.11
N GLN A 87 -9.08 6.61 9.23
CA GLN A 87 -7.67 6.99 9.35
C GLN A 87 -6.80 5.78 9.60
N ILE A 88 -5.60 5.83 9.04
CA ILE A 88 -4.53 4.87 9.24
C ILE A 88 -3.23 5.59 9.57
N GLU A 89 -2.28 4.87 10.12
CA GLU A 89 -0.98 5.41 10.50
C GLU A 89 0.16 4.72 9.76
N THR A 90 1.18 5.50 9.44
CA THR A 90 2.45 5.01 8.88
C THR A 90 3.58 5.61 9.69
N VAL A 91 4.55 4.80 10.08
CA VAL A 91 5.68 5.26 10.90
C VAL A 91 6.99 4.97 10.20
N ILE A 92 7.86 5.98 10.10
CA ILE A 92 9.25 5.81 9.70
C ILE A 92 10.11 5.87 10.95
N ILE A 93 10.91 4.83 11.14
CA ILE A 93 11.90 4.74 12.20
C ILE A 93 13.28 4.96 11.58
N LYS A 94 13.94 6.04 11.98
CA LYS A 94 15.28 6.41 11.50
C LYS A 94 16.35 5.74 12.37
N ARG A 95 17.29 5.04 11.73
CA ARG A 95 18.41 4.37 12.40
C ARG A 95 19.70 4.61 11.62
N ARG A 96 20.84 4.49 12.27
CA ARG A 96 22.17 4.57 11.64
C ARG A 96 22.35 3.54 10.52
N THR A 97 21.69 2.39 10.62
CA THR A 97 21.74 1.29 9.63
C THR A 97 20.69 1.40 8.53
N GLY A 98 19.95 2.50 8.46
CA GLY A 98 18.92 2.76 7.47
C GLY A 98 17.50 2.86 8.06
N ASN A 99 16.61 3.47 7.31
CA ASN A 99 15.23 3.74 7.72
C ASN A 99 14.34 2.52 7.54
N THR A 100 13.47 2.29 8.51
CA THR A 100 12.41 1.29 8.44
C THR A 100 11.06 2.01 8.35
N ILE A 101 10.23 1.64 7.40
CA ILE A 101 8.84 2.08 7.32
C ILE A 101 7.91 0.96 7.81
N CYS A 102 6.97 1.33 8.67
CA CYS A 102 5.88 0.47 9.12
C CYS A 102 4.61 0.92 8.40
N LEU A 103 4.04 0.04 7.58
CA LEU A 103 2.83 0.29 6.78
C LEU A 103 1.64 -0.38 7.42
N SER A 104 0.52 0.33 7.51
CA SER A 104 -0.76 -0.27 7.85
C SER A 104 -1.26 -1.15 6.71
N THR A 105 -1.92 -2.26 7.04
CA THR A 105 -2.56 -3.17 6.08
C THR A 105 -4.06 -3.31 6.31
N GLN A 106 -4.56 -2.75 7.41
CA GLN A 106 -5.94 -2.86 7.85
C GLN A 106 -6.41 -1.54 8.45
N VAL A 107 -7.72 -1.36 8.51
CA VAL A 107 -8.39 -0.38 9.36
C VAL A 107 -8.92 -1.12 10.57
N GLY A 108 -8.39 -0.78 11.76
CA GLY A 108 -8.62 -1.54 12.99
C GLY A 108 -7.80 -2.84 13.04
N CYS A 109 -7.99 -3.63 14.09
CA CYS A 109 -7.22 -4.86 14.32
C CYS A 109 -8.10 -5.96 14.90
N PRO A 110 -8.08 -7.18 14.33
CA PRO A 110 -8.91 -8.30 14.81
C PRO A 110 -8.43 -8.89 16.14
N VAL A 111 -7.16 -8.62 16.53
CA VAL A 111 -6.57 -9.20 17.75
C VAL A 111 -7.15 -8.55 19.02
N GLN A 112 -7.57 -7.29 18.95
CA GLN A 112 -8.22 -6.56 20.05
C GLN A 112 -7.46 -6.64 21.38
N CYS A 113 -6.13 -6.48 21.36
CA CYS A 113 -5.32 -6.43 22.58
C CYS A 113 -5.82 -5.32 23.49
N ARG A 114 -6.05 -5.61 24.78
CA ARG A 114 -6.65 -4.68 25.78
C ARG A 114 -5.91 -3.35 25.93
N PHE A 115 -4.61 -3.33 25.66
CA PHE A 115 -3.76 -2.13 25.76
C PHE A 115 -3.56 -1.40 24.42
N CYS A 116 -4.11 -1.90 23.30
CA CYS A 116 -3.86 -1.38 21.98
C CYS A 116 -5.06 -0.61 21.45
N LYS A 117 -4.87 0.69 21.22
CA LYS A 117 -5.93 1.56 20.69
C LYS A 117 -6.45 1.13 19.32
N SER A 118 -5.58 0.58 18.48
CA SER A 118 -5.94 0.14 17.12
C SER A 118 -6.94 -1.03 17.11
N GLY A 119 -6.94 -1.86 18.16
CA GLY A 119 -7.86 -2.99 18.28
C GLY A 119 -9.20 -2.67 18.95
N GLU A 120 -9.39 -1.45 19.47
CA GLU A 120 -10.56 -1.09 20.28
C GLU A 120 -11.91 -1.37 19.59
N ASN A 121 -11.99 -1.10 18.30
CA ASN A 121 -13.19 -1.28 17.47
C ASN A 121 -13.15 -2.56 16.62
N GLY A 122 -12.21 -3.47 16.86
CA GLY A 122 -11.99 -4.65 16.04
C GLY A 122 -11.50 -4.35 14.64
N LEU A 123 -11.55 -5.35 13.77
CA LEU A 123 -11.25 -5.20 12.35
C LEU A 123 -12.44 -4.60 11.61
N ILE A 124 -12.21 -3.51 10.90
CA ILE A 124 -13.22 -2.88 10.06
C ILE A 124 -13.11 -3.39 8.62
N ARG A 125 -11.91 -3.28 8.03
CA ARG A 125 -11.60 -3.83 6.70
C ARG A 125 -10.09 -3.94 6.46
N ASN A 126 -9.71 -4.73 5.48
CA ASN A 126 -8.36 -4.68 4.93
C ASN A 126 -8.19 -3.43 4.04
N LEU A 127 -6.96 -2.97 3.91
CA LEU A 127 -6.61 -1.95 2.93
C LEU A 127 -6.45 -2.56 1.54
N SER A 128 -6.74 -1.77 0.52
CA SER A 128 -6.43 -2.13 -0.86
C SER A 128 -4.91 -2.04 -1.10
N THR A 129 -4.44 -2.71 -2.15
CA THR A 129 -3.02 -2.61 -2.58
C THR A 129 -2.62 -1.17 -2.84
N ALA A 130 -3.51 -0.38 -3.45
CA ALA A 130 -3.27 1.04 -3.71
C ALA A 130 -3.08 1.84 -2.41
N GLU A 131 -3.94 1.64 -1.40
CA GLU A 131 -3.84 2.31 -0.10
C GLU A 131 -2.53 1.93 0.63
N ILE A 132 -2.09 0.66 0.54
CA ILE A 132 -0.84 0.22 1.15
C ILE A 132 0.38 0.86 0.45
N ILE A 133 0.44 0.81 -0.88
CA ILE A 133 1.56 1.33 -1.66
C ILE A 133 1.66 2.85 -1.54
N GLN A 134 0.54 3.55 -1.55
CA GLN A 134 0.53 5.01 -1.45
C GLN A 134 1.08 5.53 -0.13
N GLN A 135 0.96 4.79 0.97
CA GLN A 135 1.63 5.14 2.22
C GLN A 135 3.15 5.26 2.02
N PHE A 136 3.75 4.29 1.34
CA PHE A 136 5.19 4.30 1.04
C PHE A 136 5.55 5.44 0.08
N LEU A 137 4.85 5.56 -1.05
CA LEU A 137 5.13 6.56 -2.08
C LEU A 137 5.01 7.99 -1.55
N PHE A 138 4.04 8.23 -0.65
CA PHE A 138 3.82 9.54 -0.08
C PHE A 138 4.99 10.04 0.77
N THR A 139 5.68 9.14 1.48
CA THR A 139 6.74 9.54 2.40
C THR A 139 7.94 10.15 1.69
N ASN A 140 8.19 9.78 0.43
CA ASN A 140 9.32 10.22 -0.39
C ASN A 140 10.68 10.15 0.35
N GLU A 141 10.83 9.17 1.24
CA GLU A 141 12.03 8.98 2.04
C GLU A 141 12.82 7.75 1.58
N LYS A 142 14.14 7.77 1.75
CA LYS A 142 14.97 6.60 1.48
C LYS A 142 14.68 5.52 2.53
N ILE A 143 14.00 4.47 2.12
CA ILE A 143 13.61 3.35 2.97
C ILE A 143 14.51 2.13 2.67
N ASN A 144 14.99 1.48 3.72
CA ASN A 144 15.83 0.28 3.64
C ASN A 144 15.08 -0.99 4.04
N ARG A 145 14.01 -0.86 4.84
CA ARG A 145 13.19 -2.00 5.31
C ARG A 145 11.72 -1.59 5.34
N ILE A 146 10.86 -2.52 4.95
CA ILE A 146 9.41 -2.37 5.06
C ILE A 146 8.89 -3.41 6.05
N VAL A 147 8.03 -2.98 6.96
CA VAL A 147 7.32 -3.84 7.90
C VAL A 147 5.83 -3.62 7.67
N PHE A 148 5.09 -4.70 7.47
CA PHE A 148 3.64 -4.67 7.39
C PHE A 148 3.07 -4.88 8.78
N MET A 149 2.20 -3.98 9.20
CA MET A 149 1.50 -4.04 10.48
C MET A 149 0.00 -4.14 10.21
N GLY A 150 -0.73 -4.84 11.08
CA GLY A 150 -2.17 -5.04 10.92
C GLY A 150 -3.02 -3.81 11.25
N ILE A 151 -2.41 -2.66 11.48
CA ILE A 151 -3.12 -1.45 11.93
C ILE A 151 -3.38 -0.57 10.73
#